data_4a08d2ed726c2b31a1c47fafdf6834f8
#
_entry.id   4a08d2ed726c2b31a1c47fafdf6834f8
#
_cell.length_a   1.000
_cell.length_b   1.000
_cell.length_c   1.000
_cell.angle_alpha   90.00
_cell.angle_beta   90.00
_cell.angle_gamma   90.00
#
_symmetry.space_group_name_H-M   'P 1'
#
loop_
_entity.id
_entity.type
_entity.pdbx_description
1 polymer ?
#
loop_
_entity_poly.entity_id
_entity_poly.type
_entity_poly.pdbx_seq_one_letter_code
_entity_poly.pdbx_strand_id
1 'polypeptide(L)'
;MANSLGVLRISPYKDIQELDNFYCGVTEMDKFLHESEGFSMSIDNHYCKAFVVRNDSDDVVAVFALNFDSISFDSDNIDDIFSGALGNSLDIDYDYQESFKSKTHHPSLEITYLAVRENKQRQGIGEYLVEKIASAAQQQGLAGCEFLTVSAYHNKNYSAVNFYSKCLFTTLDLSKDAPTTTRMFRILYPKQVVEDDEQM
;
A
#
# COMPACT_ATOMS: atom_id res chain seq x y z
N MET A 1 -21.44 15.58 -2.23
CA MET A 1 -20.77 16.53 -1.30
C MET A 1 -19.44 15.90 -0.98
N ALA A 2 -18.32 16.48 -1.45
CA ALA A 2 -17.00 16.00 -1.08
C ALA A 2 -16.80 16.29 0.42
N ASN A 3 -16.71 15.23 1.23
CA ASN A 3 -16.30 15.37 2.62
C ASN A 3 -14.88 15.94 2.62
N SER A 4 -14.69 17.17 3.08
CA SER A 4 -13.39 17.72 3.36
C SER A 4 -12.74 16.89 4.46
N LEU A 5 -11.65 16.17 4.13
CA LEU A 5 -10.90 15.33 5.09
C LEU A 5 -10.29 16.14 6.25
N GLY A 6 -10.40 17.46 6.25
CA GLY A 6 -9.62 18.32 7.14
C GLY A 6 -8.12 18.24 6.85
N VAL A 7 -7.31 18.89 7.65
CA VAL A 7 -5.85 18.81 7.54
C VAL A 7 -5.36 17.54 8.24
N LEU A 8 -4.72 16.64 7.48
CA LEU A 8 -4.07 15.46 8.01
C LEU A 8 -2.55 15.69 8.09
N ARG A 9 -1.97 15.47 9.27
CA ARG A 9 -0.54 15.59 9.52
C ARG A 9 0.08 14.22 9.71
N ILE A 10 1.08 13.88 8.90
CA ILE A 10 1.82 12.63 8.96
C ILE A 10 3.14 12.90 9.69
N SER A 11 3.44 12.10 10.69
CA SER A 11 4.71 12.18 11.44
C SER A 11 5.25 10.78 11.76
N PRO A 12 6.58 10.62 11.92
CA PRO A 12 7.12 9.35 12.36
C PRO A 12 6.51 8.92 13.69
N TYR A 13 6.20 7.63 13.79
CA TYR A 13 5.81 6.98 15.04
C TYR A 13 6.99 7.04 16.03
N LYS A 14 6.71 7.28 17.30
CA LYS A 14 7.74 7.40 18.35
C LYS A 14 7.70 6.26 19.36
N ASP A 15 6.53 5.99 19.91
CA ASP A 15 6.35 4.98 20.95
C ASP A 15 4.88 4.50 21.02
N ILE A 16 4.66 3.41 21.78
CA ILE A 16 3.37 2.76 21.91
C ILE A 16 2.29 3.66 22.53
N GLN A 17 2.66 4.67 23.32
CA GLN A 17 1.72 5.56 23.99
C GLN A 17 0.95 6.42 22.98
N GLU A 18 1.52 6.66 21.79
CA GLU A 18 0.81 7.36 20.72
C GLU A 18 -0.46 6.61 20.26
N LEU A 19 -0.54 5.29 20.51
CA LEU A 19 -1.65 4.43 20.10
C LEU A 19 -2.59 4.07 21.24
N ASP A 20 -2.39 4.52 22.48
CA ASP A 20 -3.20 4.14 23.66
C ASP A 20 -4.71 4.20 23.43
N ASN A 21 -5.18 5.18 22.67
CA ASN A 21 -6.59 5.40 22.35
C ASN A 21 -6.93 5.11 20.88
N PHE A 22 -6.04 4.41 20.15
CA PHE A 22 -6.26 4.09 18.75
C PHE A 22 -6.77 2.65 18.59
N TYR A 23 -7.92 2.48 17.97
CA TYR A 23 -8.50 1.19 17.61
C TYR A 23 -9.07 1.27 16.20
N CYS A 24 -8.77 0.26 15.38
CA CYS A 24 -9.28 0.16 14.01
C CYS A 24 -10.49 -0.78 13.88
N GLY A 25 -10.87 -1.48 14.96
CA GLY A 25 -12.01 -2.41 14.97
C GLY A 25 -11.72 -3.77 14.35
N VAL A 26 -10.45 -4.06 13.99
CA VAL A 26 -9.99 -5.38 13.57
C VAL A 26 -9.18 -5.98 14.71
N THR A 27 -9.76 -6.96 15.40
CA THR A 27 -9.24 -7.49 16.66
C THR A 27 -7.77 -7.88 16.61
N GLU A 28 -7.35 -8.58 15.56
CA GLU A 28 -5.97 -9.06 15.40
C GLU A 28 -5.00 -7.88 15.16
N MET A 29 -5.43 -6.86 14.43
CA MET A 29 -4.64 -5.65 14.21
C MET A 29 -4.57 -4.81 15.48
N ASP A 30 -5.69 -4.61 16.17
CA ASP A 30 -5.72 -3.85 17.42
C ASP A 30 -4.84 -4.50 18.47
N LYS A 31 -4.89 -5.83 18.60
CA LYS A 31 -4.00 -6.60 19.47
C LYS A 31 -2.54 -6.38 19.11
N PHE A 32 -2.17 -6.54 17.84
CA PHE A 32 -0.80 -6.36 17.35
C PHE A 32 -0.27 -4.94 17.60
N LEU A 33 -1.10 -3.91 17.41
CA LEU A 33 -0.71 -2.50 17.61
C LEU A 33 -0.42 -2.16 19.07
N HIS A 34 -1.05 -2.86 20.05
CA HIS A 34 -0.93 -2.58 21.48
C HIS A 34 -0.02 -3.54 22.23
N GLU A 35 0.40 -4.63 21.63
CA GLU A 35 1.32 -5.57 22.28
C GLU A 35 2.78 -5.11 22.13
N SER A 36 3.56 -5.21 23.21
CA SER A 36 4.98 -4.86 23.21
C SER A 36 5.81 -5.72 22.25
N GLU A 37 5.41 -6.98 22.04
CA GLU A 37 6.06 -7.91 21.10
C GLU A 37 5.45 -7.82 19.67
N GLY A 38 4.59 -6.85 19.41
CA GLY A 38 3.91 -6.63 18.14
C GLY A 38 4.55 -5.52 17.32
N PHE A 39 3.78 -4.45 17.14
CA PHE A 39 4.11 -3.33 16.26
C PHE A 39 5.41 -2.61 16.65
N SER A 40 5.57 -2.26 17.94
CA SER A 40 6.77 -1.57 18.42
C SER A 40 8.03 -2.40 18.19
N MET A 41 7.99 -3.71 18.49
CA MET A 41 9.12 -4.60 18.24
C MET A 41 9.51 -4.68 16.76
N SER A 42 8.55 -4.64 15.86
CA SER A 42 8.83 -4.61 14.41
C SER A 42 9.62 -3.37 14.00
N ILE A 43 9.36 -2.24 14.65
CA ILE A 43 10.05 -0.97 14.39
C ILE A 43 11.44 -0.96 15.02
N ASP A 44 11.55 -1.40 16.29
CA ASP A 44 12.81 -1.47 17.04
C ASP A 44 13.83 -2.40 16.39
N ASN A 45 13.36 -3.47 15.76
CA ASN A 45 14.18 -4.41 14.99
C ASN A 45 14.38 -4.00 13.52
N HIS A 46 14.01 -2.78 13.14
CA HIS A 46 14.23 -2.22 11.81
C HIS A 46 13.50 -2.96 10.69
N TYR A 47 12.48 -3.76 10.99
CA TYR A 47 11.69 -4.46 9.99
C TYR A 47 10.87 -3.49 9.14
N CYS A 48 10.34 -2.44 9.75
CA CYS A 48 9.60 -1.40 9.05
C CYS A 48 9.83 -0.02 9.68
N LYS A 49 9.44 1.02 8.95
CA LYS A 49 9.29 2.39 9.49
C LYS A 49 7.83 2.75 9.59
N ALA A 50 7.40 3.22 10.75
CA ALA A 50 6.02 3.54 11.02
C ALA A 50 5.77 5.04 11.13
N PHE A 51 4.52 5.41 10.84
CA PHE A 51 4.02 6.77 10.84
C PHE A 51 2.64 6.82 11.48
N VAL A 52 2.38 7.88 12.24
CA VAL A 52 1.05 8.22 12.73
C VAL A 52 0.48 9.39 11.96
N VAL A 53 -0.83 9.37 11.78
CA VAL A 53 -1.59 10.41 11.09
C VAL A 53 -2.54 11.06 12.07
N ARG A 54 -2.41 12.37 12.24
CA ARG A 54 -3.22 13.15 13.16
C ARG A 54 -4.12 14.13 12.42
N ASN A 55 -5.31 14.33 12.97
CA ASN A 55 -6.26 15.36 12.52
C ASN A 55 -5.95 16.75 13.13
N ASP A 56 -6.80 17.73 12.87
CA ASP A 56 -6.68 19.09 13.41
C ASP A 56 -6.79 19.14 14.95
N SER A 57 -7.47 18.18 15.57
CA SER A 57 -7.63 18.04 17.03
C SER A 57 -6.45 17.30 17.69
N ASP A 58 -5.42 16.96 16.94
CA ASP A 58 -4.25 16.17 17.36
C ASP A 58 -4.56 14.68 17.68
N ASP A 59 -5.77 14.20 17.36
CA ASP A 59 -6.09 12.78 17.52
C ASP A 59 -5.39 11.94 16.46
N VAL A 60 -4.84 10.79 16.84
CA VAL A 60 -4.36 9.79 15.88
C VAL A 60 -5.56 9.17 15.17
N VAL A 61 -5.66 9.39 13.87
CA VAL A 61 -6.76 8.90 13.01
C VAL A 61 -6.36 7.74 12.12
N ALA A 62 -5.06 7.57 11.88
CA ALA A 62 -4.53 6.42 11.18
C ALA A 62 -3.08 6.14 11.60
N VAL A 63 -2.62 4.91 11.36
CA VAL A 63 -1.23 4.47 11.48
C VAL A 63 -0.88 3.64 10.26
N PHE A 64 0.34 3.79 9.75
CA PHE A 64 0.85 2.92 8.70
C PHE A 64 2.35 2.67 8.86
N ALA A 65 2.83 1.58 8.27
CA ALA A 65 4.24 1.25 8.24
C ALA A 65 4.67 0.78 6.86
N LEU A 66 5.93 1.08 6.52
CA LEU A 66 6.52 0.82 5.21
C LEU A 66 7.81 0.04 5.36
N ASN A 67 8.08 -0.84 4.40
CA ASN A 67 9.30 -1.61 4.30
C ASN A 67 9.79 -1.63 2.84
N PHE A 68 11.11 -1.71 2.63
CA PHE A 68 11.63 -2.06 1.31
C PHE A 68 11.30 -3.50 0.99
N ASP A 69 10.92 -3.74 -0.24
CA ASP A 69 10.43 -5.03 -0.69
C ASP A 69 10.88 -5.30 -2.13
N SER A 70 10.68 -6.52 -2.57
CA SER A 70 10.80 -6.89 -3.97
C SER A 70 9.66 -7.81 -4.38
N ILE A 71 9.23 -7.68 -5.63
CA ILE A 71 8.20 -8.53 -6.21
C ILE A 71 8.79 -9.32 -7.38
N SER A 72 8.40 -10.59 -7.47
CA SER A 72 8.76 -11.47 -8.59
C SER A 72 7.50 -11.80 -9.38
N PHE A 73 7.64 -11.85 -10.69
CA PHE A 73 6.56 -12.23 -11.61
C PHE A 73 6.97 -13.49 -12.37
N ASP A 74 6.01 -14.35 -12.65
CA ASP A 74 6.19 -15.38 -13.68
C ASP A 74 5.99 -14.78 -15.08
N SER A 75 6.24 -15.58 -16.14
CA SER A 75 6.13 -15.10 -17.52
C SER A 75 4.74 -14.61 -17.87
N ASP A 76 3.69 -15.29 -17.38
CA ASP A 76 2.33 -14.97 -17.71
C ASP A 76 1.92 -13.64 -17.06
N ASN A 77 2.30 -13.44 -15.79
CA ASN A 77 2.09 -12.16 -15.08
C ASN A 77 2.82 -10.99 -15.76
N ILE A 78 4.03 -11.22 -16.28
CA ILE A 78 4.79 -10.18 -17.00
C ILE A 78 4.03 -9.77 -18.27
N ASP A 79 3.57 -10.70 -19.06
CA ASP A 79 2.83 -10.40 -20.29
C ASP A 79 1.49 -9.69 -19.99
N ASP A 80 0.81 -10.06 -18.92
CA ASP A 80 -0.40 -9.38 -18.45
C ASP A 80 -0.15 -7.93 -18.00
N ILE A 81 1.01 -7.66 -17.36
CA ILE A 81 1.43 -6.30 -16.99
C ILE A 81 1.63 -5.43 -18.24
N PHE A 82 2.29 -5.94 -19.27
CA PHE A 82 2.55 -5.20 -20.50
C PHE A 82 1.32 -5.04 -21.38
N SER A 83 0.44 -6.03 -21.44
CA SER A 83 -0.80 -5.97 -22.21
C SER A 83 -1.87 -5.07 -21.58
N GLY A 84 -1.72 -4.74 -20.29
CA GLY A 84 -2.74 -4.04 -19.51
C GLY A 84 -3.92 -4.92 -19.11
N ALA A 85 -3.81 -6.24 -19.26
CA ALA A 85 -4.87 -7.19 -18.88
C ALA A 85 -5.23 -7.10 -17.40
N LEU A 86 -4.30 -6.64 -16.56
CA LEU A 86 -4.50 -6.39 -15.13
C LEU A 86 -5.07 -4.99 -14.82
N GLY A 87 -5.59 -4.27 -15.83
CA GLY A 87 -6.24 -2.96 -15.67
C GLY A 87 -5.33 -1.76 -15.85
N ASN A 88 -4.02 -1.88 -15.63
CA ASN A 88 -3.01 -0.85 -15.89
C ASN A 88 -1.77 -1.50 -16.50
N SER A 89 -1.24 -0.93 -17.59
CA SER A 89 0.04 -1.34 -18.15
C SER A 89 1.17 -0.50 -17.56
N LEU A 90 2.35 -1.10 -17.47
CA LEU A 90 3.56 -0.40 -17.07
C LEU A 90 4.06 0.49 -18.22
N ASP A 91 4.32 1.77 -17.94
CA ASP A 91 4.92 2.71 -18.92
C ASP A 91 6.44 2.60 -18.86
N ILE A 92 6.98 1.70 -19.65
CA ILE A 92 8.44 1.58 -19.84
C ILE A 92 8.78 1.57 -21.32
N ASP A 93 9.97 2.10 -21.61
CA ASP A 93 10.52 2.11 -22.97
C ASP A 93 10.59 0.70 -23.53
N TYR A 94 10.26 0.54 -24.82
CA TYR A 94 10.32 -0.74 -25.52
C TYR A 94 11.68 -1.41 -25.39
N ASP A 95 12.77 -0.65 -25.51
CA ASP A 95 14.14 -1.16 -25.40
C ASP A 95 14.48 -1.65 -23.98
N TYR A 96 13.74 -1.19 -22.95
CA TYR A 96 13.90 -1.63 -21.57
C TYR A 96 13.07 -2.88 -21.23
N GLN A 97 12.07 -3.23 -22.03
CA GLN A 97 11.16 -4.35 -21.75
C GLN A 97 11.91 -5.69 -21.61
N GLU A 98 12.88 -5.97 -22.47
CA GLU A 98 13.68 -7.18 -22.38
C GLU A 98 14.53 -7.20 -21.09
N SER A 99 15.10 -6.05 -20.72
CA SER A 99 15.81 -5.91 -19.45
C SER A 99 14.89 -6.11 -18.25
N PHE A 100 13.66 -5.58 -18.30
CA PHE A 100 12.64 -5.78 -17.27
C PHE A 100 12.28 -7.27 -17.16
N LYS A 101 11.95 -7.94 -18.27
CA LYS A 101 11.59 -9.36 -18.31
C LYS A 101 12.70 -10.29 -17.81
N SER A 102 13.95 -9.88 -17.95
CA SER A 102 15.11 -10.67 -17.49
C SER A 102 15.36 -10.60 -15.98
N LYS A 103 14.74 -9.65 -15.27
CA LYS A 103 14.89 -9.52 -13.82
C LYS A 103 14.03 -10.55 -13.09
N THR A 104 14.63 -11.20 -12.10
CA THR A 104 13.90 -12.09 -11.19
C THR A 104 13.11 -11.31 -10.12
N HIS A 105 13.61 -10.13 -9.74
CA HIS A 105 13.05 -9.31 -8.69
C HIS A 105 12.95 -7.85 -9.13
N HIS A 106 11.83 -7.23 -8.85
CA HIS A 106 11.55 -5.84 -9.16
C HIS A 106 11.46 -5.03 -7.86
N PRO A 107 12.10 -3.85 -7.77
CA PRO A 107 12.12 -3.05 -6.55
C PRO A 107 10.73 -2.53 -6.23
N SER A 108 10.34 -2.70 -4.99
CA SER A 108 9.03 -2.28 -4.49
C SER A 108 9.11 -1.70 -3.07
N LEU A 109 8.05 -0.98 -2.69
CA LEU A 109 7.80 -0.52 -1.35
C LEU A 109 6.55 -1.22 -0.82
N GLU A 110 6.66 -1.92 0.30
CA GLU A 110 5.53 -2.58 0.93
C GLU A 110 4.81 -1.65 1.90
N ILE A 111 3.49 -1.59 1.80
CA ILE A 111 2.63 -1.13 2.89
C ILE A 111 2.47 -2.32 3.84
N THR A 112 3.36 -2.41 4.82
CA THR A 112 3.40 -3.54 5.77
C THR A 112 2.16 -3.52 6.67
N TYR A 113 1.77 -2.33 7.14
CA TYR A 113 0.59 -2.11 7.97
C TYR A 113 -0.11 -0.82 7.56
N LEU A 114 -1.44 -0.84 7.55
CA LEU A 114 -2.27 0.35 7.37
C LEU A 114 -3.57 0.15 8.15
N ALA A 115 -3.79 1.00 9.13
CA ALA A 115 -5.01 1.00 9.93
C ALA A 115 -5.58 2.42 10.04
N VAL A 116 -6.90 2.54 9.90
CA VAL A 116 -7.65 3.78 10.10
C VAL A 116 -8.55 3.58 11.31
N ARG A 117 -8.59 4.55 12.23
CA ARG A 117 -9.43 4.54 13.43
C ARG A 117 -10.87 4.19 13.04
N GLU A 118 -11.52 3.30 13.78
CA GLU A 118 -12.82 2.73 13.45
C GLU A 118 -13.88 3.80 13.09
N ASN A 119 -14.04 4.83 13.94
CA ASN A 119 -15.01 5.90 13.71
C ASN A 119 -14.58 6.93 12.64
N LYS A 120 -13.42 6.76 12.00
CA LYS A 120 -12.89 7.58 10.92
C LYS A 120 -12.77 6.82 9.60
N GLN A 121 -13.15 5.54 9.58
CA GLN A 121 -13.18 4.74 8.35
C GLN A 121 -14.28 5.23 7.40
N ARG A 122 -14.17 4.81 6.13
CA ARG A 122 -15.09 5.14 5.04
C ARG A 122 -15.26 6.64 4.77
N GLN A 123 -14.28 7.44 5.21
CA GLN A 123 -14.23 8.88 4.96
C GLN A 123 -13.13 9.26 3.94
N GLY A 124 -12.52 8.27 3.26
CA GLY A 124 -11.46 8.49 2.26
C GLY A 124 -10.03 8.55 2.84
N ILE A 125 -9.84 8.45 4.18
CA ILE A 125 -8.51 8.57 4.80
C ILE A 125 -7.55 7.49 4.29
N GLY A 126 -8.00 6.23 4.24
CA GLY A 126 -7.15 5.13 3.76
C GLY A 126 -6.72 5.32 2.31
N GLU A 127 -7.64 5.67 1.41
CA GLU A 127 -7.37 5.96 -0.01
C GLU A 127 -6.38 7.12 -0.16
N TYR A 128 -6.61 8.21 0.58
CA TYR A 128 -5.69 9.35 0.61
C TYR A 128 -4.28 8.95 1.03
N LEU A 129 -4.13 8.09 2.06
CA LEU A 129 -2.83 7.64 2.53
C LEU A 129 -2.13 6.77 1.51
N VAL A 130 -2.83 5.85 0.85
CA VAL A 130 -2.26 5.03 -0.23
C VAL A 130 -1.74 5.91 -1.36
N GLU A 131 -2.49 6.94 -1.78
CA GLU A 131 -2.04 7.89 -2.81
C GLU A 131 -0.83 8.72 -2.35
N LYS A 132 -0.79 9.14 -1.07
CA LYS A 132 0.38 9.84 -0.51
C LYS A 132 1.61 8.95 -0.47
N ILE A 133 1.47 7.67 -0.11
CA ILE A 133 2.56 6.70 -0.11
C ILE A 133 3.06 6.46 -1.54
N ALA A 134 2.15 6.28 -2.51
CA ALA A 134 2.51 6.11 -3.91
C ALA A 134 3.29 7.32 -4.45
N SER A 135 2.79 8.53 -4.21
CA SER A 135 3.46 9.77 -4.59
C SER A 135 4.84 9.92 -3.92
N ALA A 136 4.95 9.58 -2.64
CA ALA A 136 6.24 9.61 -1.93
C ALA A 136 7.23 8.58 -2.48
N ALA A 137 6.77 7.38 -2.84
CA ALA A 137 7.59 6.34 -3.44
C ALA A 137 8.12 6.75 -4.83
N GLN A 138 7.33 7.47 -5.62
CA GLN A 138 7.73 8.01 -6.92
C GLN A 138 8.73 9.17 -6.81
N GLN A 139 8.58 10.01 -5.78
CA GLN A 139 9.36 11.25 -5.62
C GLN A 139 10.62 11.07 -4.78
N GLN A 140 10.76 9.98 -4.03
CA GLN A 140 11.93 9.74 -3.22
C GLN A 140 13.18 9.55 -4.11
N GLY A 141 14.27 10.20 -3.76
CA GLY A 141 15.52 10.17 -4.55
C GLY A 141 16.55 9.13 -4.08
N LEU A 142 16.16 8.21 -3.18
CA LEU A 142 17.10 7.29 -2.54
C LEU A 142 17.36 6.04 -3.38
N ALA A 143 16.30 5.45 -3.98
CA ALA A 143 16.37 4.19 -4.71
C ALA A 143 15.27 4.10 -5.77
N GLY A 144 15.46 3.26 -6.79
CA GLY A 144 14.37 2.91 -7.74
C GLY A 144 13.25 2.18 -7.01
N CYS A 145 11.99 2.48 -7.39
CA CYS A 145 10.81 1.78 -6.87
C CYS A 145 9.79 1.69 -8.01
N GLU A 146 9.51 0.48 -8.47
CA GLU A 146 8.61 0.24 -9.62
C GLU A 146 7.18 -0.05 -9.17
N PHE A 147 7.01 -0.62 -7.96
CA PHE A 147 5.73 -1.08 -7.44
C PHE A 147 5.48 -0.68 -5.99
N LEU A 148 4.21 -0.52 -5.63
CA LEU A 148 3.76 -0.71 -4.25
C LEU A 148 3.28 -2.14 -4.10
N THR A 149 3.53 -2.72 -2.93
CA THR A 149 3.05 -4.06 -2.57
C THR A 149 2.32 -4.03 -1.24
N VAL A 150 1.50 -5.03 -1.01
CA VAL A 150 0.80 -5.25 0.25
C VAL A 150 0.45 -6.72 0.40
N SER A 151 0.45 -7.22 1.64
CA SER A 151 -0.18 -8.48 2.02
C SER A 151 -1.54 -8.17 2.65
N ALA A 152 -2.58 -8.07 1.80
CA ALA A 152 -3.91 -7.65 2.22
C ALA A 152 -4.55 -8.69 3.15
N TYR A 153 -4.75 -8.32 4.42
CA TYR A 153 -5.32 -9.20 5.44
C TYR A 153 -6.79 -9.51 5.15
N HIS A 154 -7.17 -10.77 5.37
CA HIS A 154 -8.57 -11.20 5.33
C HIS A 154 -8.82 -12.37 6.30
N ASN A 155 -10.04 -12.45 6.78
CA ASN A 155 -10.56 -13.56 7.55
C ASN A 155 -12.06 -13.77 7.20
N LYS A 156 -12.79 -14.59 7.97
CA LYS A 156 -14.21 -14.87 7.71
C LYS A 156 -15.11 -13.62 7.79
N ASN A 157 -14.71 -12.61 8.56
CA ASN A 157 -15.54 -11.44 8.88
C ASN A 157 -15.00 -10.13 8.26
N TYR A 158 -13.77 -10.12 7.79
CA TYR A 158 -13.08 -8.93 7.30
C TYR A 158 -12.19 -9.24 6.09
N SER A 159 -12.14 -8.31 5.14
CA SER A 159 -11.21 -8.38 4.01
C SER A 159 -10.76 -6.99 3.59
N ALA A 160 -9.44 -6.78 3.56
CA ALA A 160 -8.82 -5.58 3.03
C ALA A 160 -8.64 -5.63 1.49
N VAL A 161 -8.84 -6.79 0.84
CA VAL A 161 -8.61 -6.97 -0.60
C VAL A 161 -9.43 -5.97 -1.41
N ASN A 162 -10.73 -5.84 -1.14
CA ASN A 162 -11.60 -4.91 -1.85
C ASN A 162 -11.18 -3.44 -1.67
N PHE A 163 -10.61 -3.08 -0.53
CA PHE A 163 -10.07 -1.74 -0.30
C PHE A 163 -8.86 -1.49 -1.20
N TYR A 164 -7.90 -2.40 -1.21
CA TYR A 164 -6.70 -2.25 -2.04
C TYR A 164 -7.02 -2.33 -3.54
N SER A 165 -7.99 -3.14 -3.97
CA SER A 165 -8.45 -3.15 -5.37
C SER A 165 -8.98 -1.79 -5.81
N LYS A 166 -9.73 -1.06 -4.94
CA LYS A 166 -10.16 0.31 -5.21
C LYS A 166 -9.00 1.30 -5.27
N CYS A 167 -7.89 1.00 -4.60
CA CYS A 167 -6.65 1.77 -4.65
C CYS A 167 -5.71 1.33 -5.80
N LEU A 168 -6.24 0.68 -6.84
CA LEU A 168 -5.52 0.25 -8.04
C LEU A 168 -4.49 -0.86 -7.80
N PHE A 169 -4.64 -1.64 -6.72
CA PHE A 169 -3.86 -2.85 -6.52
C PHE A 169 -4.49 -4.04 -7.22
N THR A 170 -3.65 -4.85 -7.83
CA THR A 170 -4.01 -6.11 -8.48
C THR A 170 -3.50 -7.27 -7.63
N THR A 171 -4.26 -8.35 -7.56
CA THR A 171 -3.84 -9.56 -6.86
C THR A 171 -2.72 -10.25 -7.63
N LEU A 172 -1.67 -10.61 -6.92
CA LEU A 172 -0.61 -11.47 -7.42
C LEU A 172 -0.92 -12.91 -6.98
N ASP A 173 -1.26 -13.77 -7.92
CA ASP A 173 -1.64 -15.17 -7.63
C ASP A 173 -0.40 -16.06 -7.43
N LEU A 174 0.45 -15.69 -6.46
CA LEU A 174 1.68 -16.44 -6.14
C LEU A 174 1.52 -17.39 -4.95
N SER A 175 0.44 -17.34 -4.20
CA SER A 175 0.30 -18.22 -3.04
C SER A 175 -1.13 -18.70 -2.88
N LYS A 176 -1.36 -19.91 -3.31
CA LYS A 176 -2.55 -20.69 -2.92
C LYS A 176 -2.57 -21.03 -1.42
N ASP A 177 -1.57 -20.60 -0.64
CA ASP A 177 -1.28 -21.12 0.69
C ASP A 177 -1.21 -20.09 1.83
N ALA A 178 -1.56 -18.82 1.62
CA ALA A 178 -1.66 -17.86 2.72
C ALA A 178 -3.12 -17.72 3.18
N PRO A 179 -3.56 -18.44 4.23
CA PRO A 179 -4.98 -18.53 4.60
C PRO A 179 -5.59 -17.22 5.12
N THR A 180 -4.76 -16.21 5.38
CA THR A 180 -5.16 -14.94 6.02
C THR A 180 -4.70 -13.70 5.28
N THR A 181 -3.92 -13.83 4.19
CA THR A 181 -3.46 -12.68 3.41
C THR A 181 -3.49 -12.97 1.92
N THR A 182 -3.74 -11.94 1.13
CA THR A 182 -3.62 -11.96 -0.34
C THR A 182 -2.52 -10.98 -0.73
N ARG A 183 -1.49 -11.46 -1.44
CA ARG A 183 -0.44 -10.59 -1.97
C ARG A 183 -1.00 -9.76 -3.13
N MET A 184 -0.80 -8.46 -3.07
CA MET A 184 -1.24 -7.53 -4.09
C MET A 184 -0.14 -6.54 -4.44
N PHE A 185 -0.19 -6.00 -5.66
CA PHE A 185 0.75 -4.97 -6.12
C PHE A 185 0.01 -3.87 -6.88
N ARG A 186 0.63 -2.69 -6.92
CA ARG A 186 0.21 -1.54 -7.72
C ARG A 186 1.39 -1.02 -8.52
N ILE A 187 1.20 -0.79 -9.79
CA ILE A 187 2.16 -0.14 -10.67
C ILE A 187 2.29 1.34 -10.28
N LEU A 188 3.51 1.82 -10.04
CA LEU A 188 3.76 3.23 -9.69
C LEU A 188 3.82 4.15 -10.91
N TYR A 189 4.22 3.63 -12.06
CA TYR A 189 4.32 4.38 -13.32
C TYR A 189 3.43 3.73 -14.38
N PRO A 190 2.09 3.86 -14.26
CA PRO A 190 1.17 3.32 -15.25
C PRO A 190 1.24 4.14 -16.53
N LYS A 191 1.12 3.47 -17.67
CA LYS A 191 1.01 4.13 -18.97
C LYS A 191 -0.20 5.05 -18.97
N GLN A 192 0.01 6.31 -19.29
CA GLN A 192 -1.08 7.26 -19.47
C GLN A 192 -1.86 6.89 -20.73
N VAL A 193 -3.15 6.63 -20.58
CA VAL A 193 -4.05 6.54 -21.72
C VAL A 193 -4.26 7.97 -22.23
N VAL A 194 -3.63 8.30 -23.34
CA VAL A 194 -3.96 9.53 -24.07
C VAL A 194 -5.34 9.28 -24.67
N GLU A 195 -6.38 9.90 -24.14
CA GLU A 195 -7.64 9.98 -24.85
C GLU A 195 -7.35 10.84 -26.09
N ASP A 196 -7.29 10.20 -27.25
CA ASP A 196 -7.30 10.92 -28.54
C ASP A 196 -8.65 11.64 -28.60
N ASP A 197 -8.64 12.94 -28.31
CA ASP A 197 -9.72 13.83 -28.67
C ASP A 197 -9.84 13.78 -30.21
N GLU A 198 -10.64 12.86 -30.72
CA GLU A 198 -11.13 12.95 -32.09
C GLU A 198 -11.96 14.23 -32.22
N GLN A 199 -11.24 15.31 -32.50
CA GLN A 199 -11.88 16.53 -33.03
C GLN A 199 -12.36 16.23 -34.44
N MET A 200 -13.64 15.93 -34.57
CA MET A 200 -14.39 16.14 -35.84
C MET A 200 -14.75 17.58 -35.98
#